data_a0abea0ff9b1d4ae6e1164d41c040f55
#
_entry.id   a0abea0ff9b1d4ae6e1164d41c040f55
#
_cell.length_a   1.000
_cell.length_b   1.000
_cell.length_c   1.000
_cell.angle_alpha   90.00
_cell.angle_beta   90.00
_cell.angle_gamma   90.00
#
_symmetry.space_group_name_H-M   'P 1'
#
loop_
_entity.id
_entity.type
_entity.pdbx_description
1 polymer ?
#
loop_
_entity_poly.entity_id
_entity_poly.type
_entity_poly.pdbx_seq_one_letter_code
_entity_poly.pdbx_strand_id
1 'polypeptide(L)'
;MILPKKEAIKTKTVKLNKIKLGWEGQKNVTGYYLKYSTSKSFKKNVKYKIFNNEKNLSTTIKGLSFNKKYYFSVRAFKSNIGDGKWSKTISLKTEKLPIPTKGFFTEIIEKTKSIKLQWKKQSSKYDAGYMIQYSPDKKFKDDVETVTIKKASKNSFKLKKKPKAKNYYIRVKGYNKYCDGKWSKVKKVKFAD
;
A
#
# COMPACT_ATOMS: atom_id res chain seq x y z
N MET A 1 -23.94 -41.67 5.91
CA MET A 1 -23.54 -40.29 6.24
C MET A 1 -22.63 -39.75 5.15
N ILE A 2 -22.94 -38.63 4.49
CA ILE A 2 -22.23 -38.17 3.29
C ILE A 2 -21.37 -36.96 3.66
N LEU A 3 -20.05 -37.07 3.41
CA LEU A 3 -19.11 -35.95 3.58
C LEU A 3 -19.39 -34.85 2.54
N PRO A 4 -19.09 -33.56 2.87
CA PRO A 4 -19.21 -32.47 1.92
C PRO A 4 -18.39 -32.72 0.65
N LYS A 5 -18.92 -32.27 -0.48
CA LYS A 5 -18.24 -32.38 -1.77
C LYS A 5 -17.02 -31.46 -1.82
N LYS A 6 -16.14 -31.71 -2.79
CA LYS A 6 -14.97 -30.86 -3.03
C LYS A 6 -15.40 -29.52 -3.63
N GLU A 7 -14.94 -28.43 -3.01
CA GLU A 7 -15.21 -27.06 -3.44
C GLU A 7 -14.36 -26.59 -4.62
N ALA A 8 -14.77 -25.48 -5.24
CA ALA A 8 -13.96 -24.78 -6.23
C ALA A 8 -13.94 -23.27 -5.95
N ILE A 9 -12.76 -22.65 -6.00
CA ILE A 9 -12.65 -21.19 -5.98
C ILE A 9 -13.02 -20.67 -7.37
N LYS A 10 -14.14 -19.95 -7.46
CA LYS A 10 -14.74 -19.44 -8.72
C LYS A 10 -14.29 -18.03 -9.02
N THR A 11 -14.43 -17.10 -8.06
CA THR A 11 -14.06 -15.69 -8.25
C THR A 11 -12.77 -15.36 -7.51
N LYS A 12 -11.95 -14.52 -8.14
CA LYS A 12 -10.66 -14.09 -7.62
C LYS A 12 -10.31 -12.69 -8.13
N THR A 13 -10.01 -11.79 -7.23
CA THR A 13 -9.59 -10.42 -7.57
C THR A 13 -8.40 -10.02 -6.70
N VAL A 14 -7.40 -9.44 -7.32
CA VAL A 14 -6.25 -8.85 -6.63
C VAL A 14 -6.33 -7.34 -6.72
N LYS A 15 -6.15 -6.66 -5.60
CA LYS A 15 -6.06 -5.21 -5.52
C LYS A 15 -5.02 -4.82 -4.47
N LEU A 16 -3.86 -4.36 -4.93
CA LEU A 16 -2.72 -4.05 -4.06
C LEU A 16 -2.28 -5.30 -3.25
N ASN A 17 -2.31 -5.19 -1.92
CA ASN A 17 -2.00 -6.26 -0.97
C ASN A 17 -3.26 -6.94 -0.40
N LYS A 18 -4.35 -6.94 -1.18
CA LYS A 18 -5.61 -7.59 -0.84
C LYS A 18 -5.98 -8.58 -1.93
N ILE A 19 -6.53 -9.71 -1.53
CA ILE A 19 -7.05 -10.74 -2.44
C ILE A 19 -8.47 -11.07 -2.01
N LYS A 20 -9.43 -10.87 -2.90
CA LYS A 20 -10.82 -11.32 -2.71
C LYS A 20 -10.97 -12.67 -3.41
N LEU A 21 -11.57 -13.61 -2.71
CA LEU A 21 -11.89 -14.95 -3.19
C LEU A 21 -13.37 -15.21 -3.01
N GLY A 22 -13.95 -15.96 -3.91
CA GLY A 22 -15.28 -16.50 -3.79
C GLY A 22 -15.31 -17.95 -4.25
N TRP A 23 -16.15 -18.76 -3.65
CA TRP A 23 -16.31 -20.18 -3.95
C TRP A 23 -17.76 -20.57 -4.13
N GLU A 24 -17.97 -21.76 -4.68
CA GLU A 24 -19.30 -22.31 -4.86
C GLU A 24 -19.84 -22.80 -3.52
N GLY A 25 -21.13 -22.58 -3.28
CA GLY A 25 -21.77 -23.01 -2.07
C GLY A 25 -22.27 -24.44 -2.14
N GLN A 26 -22.36 -25.08 -0.97
CA GLN A 26 -23.06 -26.35 -0.80
C GLN A 26 -24.20 -26.18 0.19
N LYS A 27 -25.31 -26.88 -0.03
CA LYS A 27 -26.42 -27.02 0.93
C LYS A 27 -26.03 -28.05 1.99
N ASN A 28 -26.60 -27.90 3.18
CA ASN A 28 -26.46 -28.84 4.28
C ASN A 28 -25.03 -29.00 4.79
N VAL A 29 -24.21 -27.94 4.74
CA VAL A 29 -22.91 -27.86 5.39
C VAL A 29 -22.94 -26.87 6.56
N THR A 30 -22.07 -27.00 7.51
CA THR A 30 -21.96 -26.03 8.62
C THR A 30 -21.22 -24.77 8.19
N GLY A 31 -20.25 -24.94 7.26
CA GLY A 31 -19.47 -23.81 6.80
C GLY A 31 -18.24 -24.22 5.97
N TYR A 32 -17.23 -23.35 5.99
CA TYR A 32 -16.05 -23.49 5.14
C TYR A 32 -14.76 -23.18 5.88
N TYR A 33 -13.72 -23.94 5.56
CA TYR A 33 -12.34 -23.59 5.86
C TYR A 33 -11.65 -23.03 4.63
N LEU A 34 -10.98 -21.90 4.75
CA LEU A 34 -10.02 -21.40 3.76
C LEU A 34 -8.63 -21.46 4.36
N LYS A 35 -7.71 -22.14 3.71
CA LYS A 35 -6.27 -22.06 4.01
C LYS A 35 -5.53 -21.27 2.95
N TYR A 36 -4.51 -20.53 3.39
CA TYR A 36 -3.61 -19.83 2.48
C TYR A 36 -2.19 -19.76 3.02
N SER A 37 -1.23 -19.74 2.11
CA SER A 37 0.19 -19.73 2.42
C SER A 37 1.01 -19.15 1.27
N THR A 38 2.25 -18.79 1.52
CA THR A 38 3.26 -18.51 0.49
C THR A 38 3.94 -19.79 -0.01
N SER A 39 3.72 -20.92 0.65
CA SER A 39 4.19 -22.25 0.24
C SER A 39 3.10 -23.01 -0.54
N LYS A 40 3.42 -23.49 -1.75
CA LYS A 40 2.48 -24.26 -2.59
C LYS A 40 2.01 -25.55 -1.90
N SER A 41 2.87 -26.20 -1.15
CA SER A 41 2.57 -27.44 -0.43
C SER A 41 1.88 -27.22 0.91
N PHE A 42 1.66 -25.98 1.33
CA PHE A 42 1.12 -25.63 2.65
C PHE A 42 1.92 -26.23 3.83
N LYS A 43 3.24 -26.43 3.67
CA LYS A 43 4.11 -26.92 4.75
C LYS A 43 4.61 -25.83 5.70
N LYS A 44 4.60 -24.57 5.26
CA LYS A 44 5.10 -23.42 6.04
C LYS A 44 4.15 -22.23 5.95
N ASN A 45 4.06 -21.45 7.03
CA ASN A 45 3.30 -20.18 7.11
C ASN A 45 1.84 -20.31 6.67
N VAL A 46 1.19 -21.41 7.04
CA VAL A 46 -0.21 -21.66 6.70
C VAL A 46 -1.10 -20.85 7.63
N LYS A 47 -2.03 -20.12 7.06
CA LYS A 47 -3.08 -19.41 7.79
C LYS A 47 -4.43 -19.97 7.40
N TYR A 48 -5.34 -19.99 8.38
CA TYR A 48 -6.70 -20.48 8.19
C TYR A 48 -7.70 -19.37 8.45
N LYS A 49 -8.83 -19.43 7.75
CA LYS A 49 -10.07 -18.73 8.09
C LYS A 49 -11.20 -19.73 8.13
N ILE A 50 -12.06 -19.57 9.11
CA ILE A 50 -13.23 -20.43 9.34
C ILE A 50 -14.47 -19.58 9.14
N PHE A 51 -15.45 -20.12 8.44
CA PHE A 51 -16.73 -19.49 8.15
C PHE A 51 -17.83 -20.46 8.61
N ASN A 52 -18.47 -20.17 9.74
CA ASN A 52 -19.48 -21.01 10.37
C ASN A 52 -20.90 -20.77 9.81
N ASN A 53 -21.00 -20.55 8.50
CA ASN A 53 -22.26 -20.36 7.82
C ASN A 53 -22.11 -20.77 6.35
N GLU A 54 -23.04 -21.62 5.88
CA GLU A 54 -23.07 -22.11 4.49
C GLU A 54 -23.26 -20.99 3.44
N LYS A 55 -23.76 -19.81 3.84
CA LYS A 55 -23.93 -18.63 2.99
C LYS A 55 -22.69 -17.77 2.86
N ASN A 56 -21.63 -18.04 3.63
CA ASN A 56 -20.36 -17.32 3.56
C ASN A 56 -19.50 -17.81 2.40
N LEU A 57 -19.82 -17.37 1.20
CA LEU A 57 -19.22 -17.83 -0.06
C LEU A 57 -18.08 -16.96 -0.58
N SER A 58 -17.64 -15.95 0.17
CA SER A 58 -16.54 -15.09 -0.23
C SER A 58 -15.80 -14.47 0.95
N THR A 59 -14.57 -14.06 0.71
CA THR A 59 -13.79 -13.30 1.69
C THR A 59 -12.75 -12.42 1.02
N THR A 60 -12.31 -11.38 1.73
CA THR A 60 -11.14 -10.59 1.34
C THR A 60 -10.03 -10.77 2.36
N ILE A 61 -8.89 -11.29 1.92
CA ILE A 61 -7.66 -11.34 2.71
C ILE A 61 -6.94 -10.02 2.53
N LYS A 62 -6.69 -9.32 3.64
CA LYS A 62 -6.03 -8.00 3.68
C LYS A 62 -4.64 -8.13 4.33
N GLY A 63 -3.78 -7.12 4.14
CA GLY A 63 -2.48 -7.06 4.82
C GLY A 63 -1.45 -8.08 4.31
N LEU A 64 -1.62 -8.58 3.08
CA LEU A 64 -0.65 -9.46 2.46
C LEU A 64 0.61 -8.70 2.07
N SER A 65 1.77 -9.38 2.01
CA SER A 65 3.00 -8.78 1.50
C SER A 65 2.84 -8.41 0.03
N PHE A 66 3.39 -7.26 -0.38
CA PHE A 66 3.41 -6.85 -1.78
C PHE A 66 4.32 -7.74 -2.62
N ASN A 67 4.02 -7.84 -3.93
CA ASN A 67 4.78 -8.60 -4.92
C ASN A 67 5.02 -10.07 -4.52
N LYS A 68 4.13 -10.65 -3.71
CA LYS A 68 4.26 -12.01 -3.16
C LYS A 68 3.19 -12.93 -3.73
N LYS A 69 3.57 -14.14 -4.12
CA LYS A 69 2.64 -15.19 -4.53
C LYS A 69 2.09 -15.89 -3.29
N TYR A 70 0.78 -16.08 -3.28
CA TYR A 70 0.04 -16.83 -2.27
C TYR A 70 -0.74 -17.95 -2.92
N TYR A 71 -0.89 -19.06 -2.20
CA TYR A 71 -1.65 -20.23 -2.58
C TYR A 71 -2.87 -20.34 -1.69
N PHE A 72 -4.00 -20.78 -2.25
CA PHE A 72 -5.29 -20.83 -1.57
C PHE A 72 -5.97 -22.15 -1.86
N SER A 73 -6.67 -22.69 -0.86
CA SER A 73 -7.56 -23.83 -1.00
C SER A 73 -8.68 -23.71 0.00
N VAL A 74 -9.89 -24.11 -0.39
CA VAL A 74 -11.11 -24.06 0.40
C VAL A 74 -11.68 -25.47 0.53
N ARG A 75 -12.36 -25.75 1.64
CA ARG A 75 -13.19 -26.96 1.81
C ARG A 75 -14.43 -26.62 2.64
N ALA A 76 -15.52 -27.33 2.40
CA ALA A 76 -16.66 -27.32 3.26
C ALA A 76 -16.47 -28.29 4.45
N PHE A 77 -17.17 -28.04 5.54
CA PHE A 77 -17.27 -28.96 6.68
C PHE A 77 -18.71 -29.05 7.17
N LYS A 78 -19.03 -30.17 7.79
CA LYS A 78 -20.31 -30.38 8.46
C LYS A 78 -20.04 -30.89 9.87
N SER A 79 -20.52 -30.13 10.86
CA SER A 79 -20.39 -30.51 12.28
C SER A 79 -20.93 -31.92 12.50
N ASN A 80 -20.25 -32.69 13.35
CA ASN A 80 -20.59 -34.08 13.70
C ASN A 80 -20.53 -35.11 12.56
N ILE A 81 -20.08 -34.68 11.33
CA ILE A 81 -19.91 -35.58 10.19
C ILE A 81 -18.48 -35.57 9.71
N GLY A 82 -17.89 -34.39 9.57
CA GLY A 82 -16.50 -34.22 9.15
C GLY A 82 -16.30 -33.23 8.01
N ASP A 83 -15.09 -33.23 7.50
CA ASP A 83 -14.58 -32.29 6.51
C ASP A 83 -14.61 -32.86 5.10
N GLY A 84 -15.00 -32.05 4.14
CA GLY A 84 -14.85 -32.34 2.73
C GLY A 84 -13.39 -32.28 2.27
N LYS A 85 -13.12 -32.76 1.06
CA LYS A 85 -11.79 -32.66 0.43
C LYS A 85 -11.44 -31.22 0.11
N TRP A 86 -10.17 -30.85 0.25
CA TRP A 86 -9.68 -29.53 -0.16
C TRP A 86 -9.87 -29.31 -1.67
N SER A 87 -10.22 -28.10 -2.05
CA SER A 87 -10.29 -27.66 -3.45
C SER A 87 -8.94 -27.82 -4.16
N LYS A 88 -8.94 -27.76 -5.50
CA LYS A 88 -7.71 -27.53 -6.25
C LYS A 88 -7.05 -26.25 -5.73
N THR A 89 -5.75 -26.32 -5.47
CA THR A 89 -4.97 -25.15 -5.04
C THR A 89 -4.86 -24.15 -6.19
N ILE A 90 -5.24 -22.92 -5.93
CA ILE A 90 -4.99 -21.80 -6.85
C ILE A 90 -3.85 -20.93 -6.33
N SER A 91 -3.23 -20.15 -7.20
CA SER A 91 -2.23 -19.16 -6.80
C SER A 91 -2.54 -17.78 -7.37
N LEU A 92 -2.30 -16.75 -6.56
CA LEU A 92 -2.43 -15.35 -6.94
C LEU A 92 -1.24 -14.58 -6.42
N LYS A 93 -0.82 -13.58 -7.17
CA LYS A 93 0.29 -12.69 -6.77
C LYS A 93 -0.26 -11.31 -6.45
N THR A 94 0.10 -10.77 -5.29
CA THR A 94 -0.21 -9.39 -4.92
C THR A 94 0.53 -8.41 -5.83
N GLU A 95 -0.02 -7.21 -5.97
CA GLU A 95 0.62 -6.16 -6.77
C GLU A 95 1.95 -5.73 -6.14
N LYS A 96 2.79 -5.04 -6.93
CA LYS A 96 4.00 -4.39 -6.43
C LYS A 96 3.63 -3.25 -5.47
N LEU A 97 4.52 -2.99 -4.50
CA LEU A 97 4.38 -1.81 -3.64
C LEU A 97 4.37 -0.54 -4.50
N PRO A 98 3.33 0.30 -4.39
CA PRO A 98 3.27 1.56 -5.14
C PRO A 98 4.20 2.58 -4.49
N ILE A 99 5.46 2.61 -4.94
CA ILE A 99 6.45 3.57 -4.44
C ILE A 99 6.24 4.91 -5.15
N PRO A 100 6.06 6.02 -4.42
CA PRO A 100 6.00 7.36 -5.01
C PRO A 100 7.26 7.66 -5.82
N THR A 101 7.11 8.36 -6.92
CA THR A 101 8.27 8.74 -7.74
C THR A 101 9.19 9.68 -6.95
N LYS A 102 10.48 9.68 -7.29
CA LYS A 102 11.46 10.60 -6.68
C LYS A 102 10.96 12.05 -6.85
N GLY A 103 11.07 12.85 -5.80
CA GLY A 103 10.76 14.26 -5.86
C GLY A 103 11.64 15.00 -6.89
N PHE A 104 11.06 15.96 -7.57
CA PHE A 104 11.75 16.76 -8.59
C PHE A 104 11.17 18.17 -8.65
N PHE A 105 11.99 19.20 -8.36
CA PHE A 105 11.59 20.59 -8.55
C PHE A 105 11.59 20.95 -10.03
N THR A 106 10.49 21.54 -10.49
CA THR A 106 10.36 22.06 -11.86
C THR A 106 10.74 23.53 -11.93
N GLU A 107 10.45 24.27 -10.87
CA GLU A 107 10.71 25.72 -10.82
C GLU A 107 10.96 26.16 -9.37
N ILE A 108 11.84 27.14 -9.21
CA ILE A 108 12.10 27.85 -7.94
C ILE A 108 12.19 29.32 -8.27
N ILE A 109 11.30 30.12 -7.68
CA ILE A 109 11.26 31.57 -7.84
C ILE A 109 11.60 32.22 -6.52
N GLU A 110 12.75 32.88 -6.46
CA GLU A 110 13.24 33.62 -5.30
C GLU A 110 12.71 35.06 -5.36
N LYS A 111 12.15 35.53 -4.25
CA LYS A 111 11.64 36.89 -4.05
C LYS A 111 12.08 37.41 -2.68
N THR A 112 12.09 38.70 -2.48
CA THR A 112 12.52 39.36 -1.20
C THR A 112 11.82 38.78 0.03
N LYS A 113 10.52 38.53 -0.03
CA LYS A 113 9.73 38.05 1.12
C LYS A 113 9.32 36.58 1.06
N SER A 114 9.63 35.89 -0.04
CA SER A 114 9.21 34.49 -0.22
C SER A 114 9.93 33.77 -1.34
N ILE A 115 9.97 32.45 -1.24
CA ILE A 115 10.44 31.55 -2.30
C ILE A 115 9.27 30.70 -2.73
N LYS A 116 8.90 30.75 -4.02
CA LYS A 116 7.89 29.84 -4.59
C LYS A 116 8.58 28.60 -5.12
N LEU A 117 8.15 27.46 -4.67
CA LEU A 117 8.63 26.15 -5.08
C LEU A 117 7.55 25.48 -5.92
N GLN A 118 7.94 24.89 -7.05
CA GLN A 118 7.08 24.03 -7.85
C GLN A 118 7.77 22.71 -8.11
N TRP A 119 7.00 21.63 -8.20
CA TRP A 119 7.52 20.29 -8.48
C TRP A 119 6.59 19.52 -9.41
N LYS A 120 7.12 18.46 -10.01
CA LYS A 120 6.34 17.56 -10.85
C LYS A 120 5.28 16.85 -10.03
N LYS A 121 4.02 16.94 -10.44
CA LYS A 121 2.94 16.14 -9.85
C LYS A 121 3.24 14.65 -9.99
N GLN A 122 2.89 13.90 -8.96
CA GLN A 122 2.96 12.45 -8.99
C GLN A 122 1.64 11.86 -9.48
N SER A 123 1.66 10.57 -9.85
CA SER A 123 0.43 9.86 -10.20
C SER A 123 -0.48 9.78 -9.00
N SER A 124 -1.71 10.28 -9.12
CA SER A 124 -2.66 10.45 -8.02
C SER A 124 -3.25 9.13 -7.48
N LYS A 125 -3.05 8.00 -8.17
CA LYS A 125 -3.76 6.75 -7.83
C LYS A 125 -3.47 6.24 -6.42
N TYR A 126 -2.27 6.49 -5.89
CA TYR A 126 -1.84 5.99 -4.56
C TYR A 126 -1.20 7.06 -3.69
N ASP A 127 -0.92 8.25 -4.25
CA ASP A 127 -0.17 9.29 -3.56
C ASP A 127 -1.08 10.02 -2.57
N ALA A 128 -0.59 10.18 -1.35
CA ALA A 128 -1.28 10.93 -0.31
C ALA A 128 -0.88 12.41 -0.33
N GLY A 129 0.35 12.73 -0.74
CA GLY A 129 0.84 14.08 -0.80
C GLY A 129 2.35 14.22 -0.91
N TYR A 130 2.87 15.31 -0.34
CA TYR A 130 4.29 15.66 -0.40
C TYR A 130 4.81 16.08 0.96
N MET A 131 6.09 15.79 1.18
CA MET A 131 6.88 16.36 2.26
C MET A 131 7.94 17.27 1.66
N ILE A 132 8.07 18.49 2.20
CA ILE A 132 9.11 19.45 1.86
C ILE A 132 9.94 19.63 3.10
N GLN A 133 11.25 19.53 2.98
CA GLN A 133 12.17 19.92 4.03
C GLN A 133 13.01 21.10 3.59
N TYR A 134 13.27 22.00 4.51
CA TYR A 134 14.21 23.08 4.35
C TYR A 134 15.01 23.31 5.64
N SER A 135 16.27 23.70 5.50
CA SER A 135 17.21 23.90 6.58
C SER A 135 18.31 24.87 6.12
N PRO A 136 18.92 25.66 7.02
CA PRO A 136 20.17 26.34 6.72
C PRO A 136 21.34 25.36 6.58
N ASP A 137 21.24 24.15 7.16
CA ASP A 137 22.23 23.07 7.00
C ASP A 137 21.98 22.22 5.74
N LYS A 138 22.97 22.18 4.85
CA LYS A 138 22.94 21.36 3.62
C LYS A 138 22.76 19.85 3.88
N LYS A 139 23.21 19.38 5.03
CA LYS A 139 23.13 17.96 5.41
C LYS A 139 21.80 17.61 6.07
N PHE A 140 20.96 18.60 6.39
CA PHE A 140 19.68 18.42 7.09
C PHE A 140 19.84 17.71 8.45
N LYS A 141 20.86 18.07 9.21
CA LYS A 141 21.08 17.59 10.57
C LYS A 141 20.48 18.55 11.61
N ASP A 142 20.64 19.85 11.37
CA ASP A 142 20.23 20.90 12.28
C ASP A 142 19.19 21.84 11.65
N ASP A 143 18.36 22.42 12.47
CA ASP A 143 17.29 23.38 12.09
C ASP A 143 16.44 22.92 10.89
N VAL A 144 16.05 21.65 10.89
CA VAL A 144 15.25 21.06 9.81
C VAL A 144 13.77 21.34 10.04
N GLU A 145 13.17 22.12 9.17
CA GLU A 145 11.73 22.27 9.13
C GLU A 145 11.10 21.35 8.07
N THR A 146 9.98 20.72 8.42
CA THR A 146 9.23 19.83 7.53
C THR A 146 7.81 20.32 7.35
N VAL A 147 7.42 20.49 6.10
CA VAL A 147 6.03 20.81 5.71
C VAL A 147 5.41 19.61 5.03
N THR A 148 4.26 19.16 5.54
CA THR A 148 3.49 18.07 4.96
C THR A 148 2.27 18.61 4.21
N ILE A 149 2.17 18.30 2.93
CA ILE A 149 1.05 18.64 2.07
C ILE A 149 0.20 17.41 1.82
N LYS A 150 -0.96 17.31 2.47
CA LYS A 150 -1.88 16.15 2.37
C LYS A 150 -2.78 16.20 1.12
N LYS A 151 -2.22 16.57 -0.02
CA LYS A 151 -2.95 16.66 -1.29
C LYS A 151 -2.03 16.35 -2.47
N ALA A 152 -2.20 15.16 -3.06
CA ALA A 152 -1.37 14.70 -4.18
C ALA A 152 -1.46 15.57 -5.45
N SER A 153 -2.60 16.27 -5.63
CA SER A 153 -2.76 17.18 -6.76
C SER A 153 -2.02 18.52 -6.62
N LYS A 154 -1.55 18.85 -5.40
CA LYS A 154 -0.81 20.11 -5.17
C LYS A 154 0.64 19.95 -5.62
N ASN A 155 1.14 20.90 -6.39
CA ASN A 155 2.50 20.86 -6.93
C ASN A 155 3.30 22.15 -6.67
N SER A 156 2.86 22.96 -5.72
CA SER A 156 3.56 24.19 -5.35
C SER A 156 3.45 24.48 -3.85
N PHE A 157 4.44 25.19 -3.34
CA PHE A 157 4.50 25.70 -1.97
C PHE A 157 5.20 27.06 -1.96
N LYS A 158 4.77 27.95 -1.09
CA LYS A 158 5.38 29.26 -0.86
C LYS A 158 6.06 29.27 0.49
N LEU A 159 7.40 29.25 0.50
CA LEU A 159 8.20 29.46 1.69
C LEU A 159 8.26 30.96 1.98
N LYS A 160 7.80 31.36 3.15
CA LYS A 160 7.92 32.75 3.62
C LYS A 160 9.31 33.02 4.18
N LYS A 161 9.79 34.26 4.10
CA LYS A 161 11.09 34.68 4.66
C LYS A 161 11.15 34.34 6.14
N LYS A 162 12.22 33.68 6.54
CA LYS A 162 12.54 33.35 7.92
C LYS A 162 13.75 34.17 8.36
N PRO A 163 13.74 34.75 9.56
CA PRO A 163 14.79 35.70 9.99
C PRO A 163 16.15 35.02 10.27
N LYS A 164 16.20 33.69 10.39
CA LYS A 164 17.40 32.99 10.91
C LYS A 164 18.51 32.74 9.91
N ALA A 165 18.31 32.81 8.59
CA ALA A 165 19.37 32.55 7.64
C ALA A 165 19.15 33.24 6.29
N LYS A 166 20.24 33.60 5.62
CA LYS A 166 20.24 34.20 4.27
C LYS A 166 20.03 33.14 3.18
N ASN A 167 20.50 31.90 3.45
CA ASN A 167 20.41 30.76 2.52
C ASN A 167 19.71 29.60 3.20
N TYR A 168 18.93 28.87 2.40
CA TYR A 168 18.34 27.60 2.80
C TYR A 168 18.65 26.51 1.78
N TYR A 169 18.65 25.26 2.23
CA TYR A 169 18.68 24.07 1.41
C TYR A 169 17.31 23.43 1.48
N ILE A 170 16.78 23.01 0.33
CA ILE A 170 15.42 22.46 0.23
C ILE A 170 15.43 21.14 -0.54
N ARG A 171 14.50 20.26 -0.16
CA ARG A 171 14.21 19.01 -0.85
C ARG A 171 12.73 18.65 -0.73
N VAL A 172 12.22 17.90 -1.68
CA VAL A 172 10.82 17.44 -1.73
C VAL A 172 10.77 15.95 -1.99
N LYS A 173 9.80 15.25 -1.40
CA LYS A 173 9.45 13.87 -1.74
C LYS A 173 7.92 13.71 -1.75
N GLY A 174 7.43 12.76 -2.54
CA GLY A 174 6.06 12.27 -2.40
C GLY A 174 5.97 11.21 -1.30
N TYR A 175 4.78 11.03 -0.77
CA TYR A 175 4.47 9.94 0.16
C TYR A 175 3.08 9.38 -0.10
N ASN A 176 2.87 8.15 0.31
CA ASN A 176 1.55 7.54 0.38
C ASN A 176 1.38 6.76 1.70
N LYS A 177 0.23 6.13 1.89
CA LYS A 177 -0.06 5.38 3.12
C LYS A 177 0.78 4.12 3.33
N TYR A 178 1.58 3.70 2.36
CA TYR A 178 2.38 2.48 2.43
C TYR A 178 3.86 2.78 2.61
N CYS A 179 4.36 3.87 2.01
CA CYS A 179 5.77 4.25 2.07
C CYS A 179 6.01 5.69 1.57
N ASP A 180 7.18 6.18 1.88
CA ASP A 180 7.72 7.43 1.34
C ASP A 180 8.50 7.17 0.04
N GLY A 181 8.45 8.15 -0.86
CA GLY A 181 9.33 8.23 -2.02
C GLY A 181 10.73 8.72 -1.66
N LYS A 182 11.63 8.71 -2.64
CA LYS A 182 12.97 9.26 -2.48
C LYS A 182 12.94 10.79 -2.51
N TRP A 183 13.80 11.42 -1.71
CA TRP A 183 14.01 12.86 -1.78
C TRP A 183 14.51 13.31 -3.16
N SER A 184 14.13 14.52 -3.57
CA SER A 184 14.75 15.23 -4.70
C SER A 184 16.24 15.47 -4.45
N LYS A 185 16.97 15.90 -5.48
CA LYS A 185 18.26 16.57 -5.27
C LYS A 185 18.03 17.81 -4.39
N VAL A 186 18.96 18.07 -3.49
CA VAL A 186 18.96 19.28 -2.64
C VAL A 186 19.20 20.49 -3.54
N LYS A 187 18.41 21.56 -3.32
CA LYS A 187 18.59 22.86 -3.94
C LYS A 187 18.95 23.89 -2.90
N LYS A 188 19.98 24.71 -3.16
CA LYS A 188 20.27 25.91 -2.39
C LYS A 188 19.35 27.02 -2.91
N VAL A 189 18.74 27.77 -2.02
CA VAL A 189 17.90 28.92 -2.32
C VAL A 189 18.24 30.08 -1.41
N LYS A 190 18.05 31.30 -1.88
CA LYS A 190 18.17 32.52 -1.06
C LYS A 190 16.94 33.40 -1.24
N PHE A 191 16.63 34.20 -0.23
CA PHE A 191 15.68 35.27 -0.40
C PHE A 191 16.38 36.39 -1.18
N ALA A 192 15.71 36.94 -2.19
CA ALA A 192 16.24 38.09 -2.92
C ALA A 192 16.43 39.25 -1.95
N ASP A 193 17.41 40.07 -2.22
CA ASP A 193 17.73 41.29 -1.42
C ASP A 193 16.64 42.33 -1.59
#